data_e00e1695d2fbf000fd37b8c8885bad6f
#
_entry.id   e00e1695d2fbf000fd37b8c8885bad6f
#
_cell.length_a   1.000
_cell.length_b   1.000
_cell.length_c   1.000
_cell.angle_alpha   90.00
_cell.angle_beta   90.00
_cell.angle_gamma   90.00
#
_symmetry.space_group_name_H-M   'P 1'
#
loop_
_entity.id
_entity.type
_entity.pdbx_description
1 polymer ?
#
loop_
_entity_poly.entity_id
_entity_poly.type
_entity_poly.pdbx_seq_one_letter_code
_entity_poly.pdbx_strand_id
1 'polypeptide(L)'
;VATQTYNADLIITNGQVLTINSEMDVIEDGVVVVKDDQIIAVGNEDLITQYRAEKVIDAQDGIVMPGMVNAHNHLPMIAFRGLGEEGISNRLFAYFFPLEAEKLSRELIYNATKLGSIELAQSGVTTYADMYYHMDEMAKATKEVGLRAVLGETVIKFPVVDAKEPYGGIEYAKGFIEQYKNDELITPAYAPHAVYTVSKDKLQEINKLSAQYDVPVLIHVAEFPNEEKRIKDETKATSPVEYMDEIGVLDERVVIAHGIHLSENDQKLLKQADAGISYNPMANAKGATGIAPAWEMYRADMRIGLGTDGPMSSNQVDIMRTLSYAANMQRLKHSDRTIMIPEQVIEMATLGGAKALHMEDQIGSLEAGKKADIVIVETQSANMMPNYDPYATLVYQANPSNIDTTIVNGQIVMENRVMQTVQLDDIRQSVDEFETDIKAFAKELSKKAIKSRSLMD
;
A
#
# COMPACT_ATOMS: atom_id res chain seq x y z
N VAL A 1 46.65 -6.63 16.78
CA VAL A 1 45.57 -7.62 16.59
C VAL A 1 44.80 -7.16 15.36
N ALA A 2 44.92 -7.91 14.26
CA ALA A 2 44.14 -7.59 13.05
C ALA A 2 42.65 -7.71 13.38
N THR A 3 41.91 -6.61 13.21
CA THR A 3 40.45 -6.56 13.35
C THR A 3 39.85 -7.47 12.26
N GLN A 4 39.08 -8.46 12.65
CA GLN A 4 38.41 -9.34 11.70
C GLN A 4 37.38 -8.53 10.89
N THR A 5 37.49 -8.60 9.56
CA THR A 5 36.55 -7.93 8.64
C THR A 5 35.55 -8.99 8.10
N TYR A 6 34.27 -8.65 8.14
CA TYR A 6 33.19 -9.50 7.65
C TYR A 6 32.74 -9.09 6.24
N ASN A 7 32.37 -10.06 5.43
CA ASN A 7 31.87 -9.83 4.10
C ASN A 7 30.39 -9.46 4.11
N ALA A 8 30.04 -8.50 3.28
CA ALA A 8 28.67 -8.09 3.00
C ALA A 8 28.49 -7.91 1.49
N ASP A 9 27.26 -7.69 1.04
CA ASP A 9 26.98 -7.47 -0.37
C ASP A 9 26.88 -5.98 -0.71
N LEU A 10 26.31 -5.20 0.20
CA LEU A 10 26.07 -3.78 0.04
C LEU A 10 26.30 -3.04 1.35
N ILE A 11 26.98 -1.90 1.26
CA ILE A 11 27.10 -0.95 2.36
C ILE A 11 26.58 0.40 1.86
N ILE A 12 25.64 1.01 2.61
CA ILE A 12 25.17 2.37 2.41
C ILE A 12 25.87 3.24 3.43
N THR A 13 26.57 4.27 2.97
CA THR A 13 27.37 5.17 3.80
C THR A 13 26.89 6.61 3.71
N ASN A 14 27.35 7.44 4.65
CA ASN A 14 27.15 8.90 4.61
C ASN A 14 25.67 9.28 4.51
N GLY A 15 24.83 8.61 5.30
CA GLY A 15 23.40 8.82 5.35
C GLY A 15 22.91 9.37 6.68
N GLN A 16 21.85 10.16 6.63
CA GLN A 16 21.02 10.45 7.79
C GLN A 16 20.04 9.30 7.93
N VAL A 17 20.37 8.33 8.79
CA VAL A 17 19.62 7.07 8.89
C VAL A 17 18.48 7.22 9.87
N LEU A 18 17.24 7.08 9.37
CA LEU A 18 16.03 7.00 10.15
C LEU A 18 15.73 5.50 10.39
N THR A 19 15.99 5.01 11.58
CA THR A 19 15.85 3.57 11.86
C THR A 19 14.41 3.13 11.99
N ILE A 20 13.54 4.00 12.47
CA ILE A 20 12.15 3.67 12.85
C ILE A 20 12.12 2.49 13.83
N ASN A 21 13.15 2.34 14.63
CA ASN A 21 13.16 1.38 15.73
C ASN A 21 12.32 1.91 16.92
N SER A 22 12.21 1.15 18.00
CA SER A 22 11.41 1.53 19.16
C SER A 22 11.82 2.87 19.78
N GLU A 23 13.10 3.21 19.70
CA GLU A 23 13.66 4.46 20.23
C GLU A 23 13.61 5.60 19.22
N MET A 24 13.17 5.34 17.96
CA MET A 24 13.18 6.30 16.86
C MET A 24 14.56 6.94 16.66
N ASP A 25 15.60 6.13 16.71
CA ASP A 25 16.98 6.60 16.55
C ASP A 25 17.23 7.19 15.16
N VAL A 26 17.85 8.35 15.15
CA VAL A 26 18.39 9.00 13.93
C VAL A 26 19.90 8.97 14.03
N ILE A 27 20.57 8.36 13.05
CA ILE A 27 22.01 8.22 13.06
C ILE A 27 22.61 9.14 11.97
N GLU A 28 23.28 10.19 12.40
CA GLU A 28 24.02 11.08 11.49
C GLU A 28 25.30 10.34 11.02
N ASP A 29 25.72 10.61 9.79
CA ASP A 29 26.81 9.88 9.14
C ASP A 29 26.67 8.36 9.30
N GLY A 30 25.42 7.91 9.18
CA GLY A 30 25.00 6.55 9.44
C GLY A 30 25.35 5.59 8.31
N VAL A 31 25.42 4.32 8.69
CA VAL A 31 25.77 3.22 7.79
C VAL A 31 24.76 2.08 7.94
N VAL A 32 24.36 1.52 6.81
CA VAL A 32 23.52 0.31 6.76
C VAL A 32 24.28 -0.75 5.97
N VAL A 33 24.41 -1.94 6.54
CA VAL A 33 25.11 -3.07 5.93
C VAL A 33 24.12 -4.17 5.58
N VAL A 34 24.17 -4.63 4.34
CA VAL A 34 23.25 -5.62 3.78
C VAL A 34 24.02 -6.85 3.32
N LYS A 35 23.51 -8.02 3.65
CA LYS A 35 24.00 -9.31 3.13
C LYS A 35 22.80 -10.17 2.74
N ASP A 36 22.86 -10.73 1.53
CA ASP A 36 21.74 -11.47 0.92
C ASP A 36 20.47 -10.59 0.93
N ASP A 37 19.40 -11.05 1.53
CA ASP A 37 18.13 -10.31 1.60
C ASP A 37 17.95 -9.50 2.88
N GLN A 38 18.96 -9.45 3.77
CA GLN A 38 18.82 -8.92 5.12
C GLN A 38 19.74 -7.75 5.42
N ILE A 39 19.27 -6.87 6.30
CA ILE A 39 20.10 -5.91 7.02
C ILE A 39 20.85 -6.70 8.10
N ILE A 40 22.18 -6.58 8.12
CA ILE A 40 23.01 -7.26 9.14
C ILE A 40 23.59 -6.31 10.17
N ALA A 41 23.68 -5.01 9.86
CA ALA A 41 24.14 -4.01 10.81
C ALA A 41 23.62 -2.62 10.43
N VAL A 42 23.33 -1.81 11.44
CA VAL A 42 22.98 -0.40 11.32
C VAL A 42 23.74 0.35 12.43
N GLY A 43 24.42 1.44 12.08
CA GLY A 43 25.19 2.19 13.06
C GLY A 43 25.89 3.38 12.47
N ASN A 44 26.95 3.84 13.13
CA ASN A 44 27.76 4.96 12.69
C ASN A 44 28.86 4.52 11.71
N GLU A 45 29.69 5.47 11.30
CA GLU A 45 30.77 5.26 10.32
C GLU A 45 31.81 4.20 10.72
N ASP A 46 31.90 3.84 12.01
CA ASP A 46 32.82 2.80 12.48
C ASP A 46 32.54 1.43 11.83
N LEU A 47 31.30 1.20 11.38
CA LEU A 47 30.94 -0.04 10.69
C LEU A 47 31.70 -0.23 9.38
N ILE A 48 32.16 0.84 8.73
CA ILE A 48 32.91 0.77 7.46
C ILE A 48 34.20 -0.02 7.63
N THR A 49 34.83 0.03 8.81
CA THR A 49 36.06 -0.72 9.10
C THR A 49 35.81 -2.18 9.44
N GLN A 50 34.58 -2.54 9.80
CA GLN A 50 34.20 -3.89 10.21
C GLN A 50 33.68 -4.75 9.06
N TYR A 51 33.24 -4.14 7.97
CA TYR A 51 32.64 -4.84 6.84
C TYR A 51 33.29 -4.47 5.52
N ARG A 52 33.33 -5.42 4.61
CA ARG A 52 33.75 -5.23 3.21
C ARG A 52 32.60 -5.69 2.33
N ALA A 53 32.22 -4.86 1.37
CA ALA A 53 31.15 -5.15 0.42
C ALA A 53 31.60 -4.99 -1.04
N GLU A 54 30.98 -5.74 -1.94
CA GLU A 54 31.18 -5.59 -3.38
C GLU A 54 30.64 -4.26 -3.90
N LYS A 55 29.55 -3.77 -3.31
CA LYS A 55 28.88 -2.52 -3.67
C LYS A 55 28.85 -1.59 -2.46
N VAL A 56 29.27 -0.34 -2.67
CA VAL A 56 29.14 0.74 -1.69
C VAL A 56 28.34 1.86 -2.33
N ILE A 57 27.27 2.28 -1.67
CA ILE A 57 26.45 3.43 -2.09
C ILE A 57 26.71 4.56 -1.10
N ASP A 58 27.19 5.69 -1.62
CA ASP A 58 27.29 6.94 -0.87
C ASP A 58 25.93 7.65 -0.92
N ALA A 59 25.29 7.79 0.23
CA ALA A 59 24.00 8.48 0.32
C ALA A 59 24.12 10.00 0.18
N GLN A 60 25.34 10.57 0.15
CA GLN A 60 25.60 12.00 -0.06
C GLN A 60 24.77 12.91 0.88
N ASP A 61 24.83 12.60 2.16
CA ASP A 61 24.05 13.24 3.23
C ASP A 61 22.53 13.08 3.07
N GLY A 62 22.11 12.17 2.21
CA GLY A 62 20.68 11.85 2.00
C GLY A 62 20.06 11.14 3.19
N ILE A 63 18.75 11.09 3.17
CA ILE A 63 17.97 10.38 4.18
C ILE A 63 17.88 8.90 3.78
N VAL A 64 18.33 8.03 4.66
CA VAL A 64 18.23 6.57 4.50
C VAL A 64 17.15 6.07 5.44
N MET A 65 16.09 5.50 4.89
CA MET A 65 14.91 5.12 5.66
C MET A 65 14.37 3.76 5.21
N PRO A 66 13.51 3.13 6.03
CA PRO A 66 12.80 1.94 5.58
C PRO A 66 11.96 2.25 4.33
N GLY A 67 11.84 1.29 3.43
CA GLY A 67 10.89 1.41 2.34
C GLY A 67 9.48 1.68 2.85
N MET A 68 8.76 2.56 2.16
CA MET A 68 7.38 2.86 2.51
C MET A 68 6.44 1.73 2.12
N VAL A 69 5.36 1.59 2.90
CA VAL A 69 4.35 0.56 2.70
C VAL A 69 3.06 1.23 2.26
N ASN A 70 2.52 0.79 1.12
CA ASN A 70 1.18 1.17 0.66
C ASN A 70 0.21 0.05 1.06
N ALA A 71 -0.54 0.25 2.13
CA ALA A 71 -1.35 -0.80 2.75
C ALA A 71 -2.69 -1.06 2.06
N HIS A 72 -3.06 -0.27 1.05
CA HIS A 72 -4.27 -0.49 0.26
C HIS A 72 -4.17 0.16 -1.11
N ASN A 73 -4.34 -0.64 -2.15
CA ASN A 73 -4.27 -0.20 -3.54
C ASN A 73 -5.13 -1.11 -4.44
N HIS A 74 -5.36 -0.64 -5.66
CA HIS A 74 -5.88 -1.38 -6.81
C HIS A 74 -4.99 -1.02 -8.00
N LEU A 75 -3.74 -1.49 -7.97
CA LEU A 75 -2.67 -1.01 -8.84
C LEU A 75 -3.00 -1.07 -10.33
N PRO A 76 -3.64 -2.15 -10.88
CA PRO A 76 -3.97 -2.20 -12.29
C PRO A 76 -4.94 -1.12 -12.77
N MET A 77 -5.65 -0.44 -11.86
CA MET A 77 -6.50 0.71 -12.21
C MET A 77 -5.68 1.91 -12.73
N ILE A 78 -4.35 1.83 -12.70
CA ILE A 78 -3.49 2.83 -13.35
C ILE A 78 -3.80 2.95 -14.85
N ALA A 79 -4.31 1.87 -15.46
CA ALA A 79 -4.78 1.89 -16.85
C ALA A 79 -5.96 2.85 -17.08
N PHE A 80 -6.70 3.17 -16.03
CA PHE A 80 -7.87 4.03 -16.06
C PHE A 80 -7.65 5.38 -15.37
N ARG A 81 -6.45 5.63 -14.90
CA ARG A 81 -6.11 6.85 -14.15
C ARG A 81 -6.38 8.11 -14.98
N GLY A 82 -7.08 9.06 -14.38
CA GLY A 82 -7.46 10.30 -15.05
C GLY A 82 -8.81 10.26 -15.74
N LEU A 83 -9.50 9.13 -15.76
CA LEU A 83 -10.84 8.99 -16.31
C LEU A 83 -11.91 9.25 -15.24
N GLY A 84 -13.09 9.71 -15.69
CA GLY A 84 -14.25 9.91 -14.82
C GLY A 84 -14.09 11.08 -13.84
N GLU A 85 -13.35 12.12 -14.22
CA GLU A 85 -13.08 13.30 -13.39
C GLU A 85 -14.12 14.41 -13.54
N GLU A 86 -15.16 14.18 -14.32
CA GLU A 86 -16.17 15.18 -14.69
C GLU A 86 -17.25 15.42 -13.63
N GLY A 87 -16.98 15.04 -12.37
CA GLY A 87 -17.94 15.23 -11.27
C GLY A 87 -19.08 14.22 -11.26
N ILE A 88 -18.82 13.00 -11.70
CA ILE A 88 -19.79 11.90 -11.70
C ILE A 88 -19.98 11.41 -10.26
N SER A 89 -21.20 11.48 -9.74
CA SER A 89 -21.49 11.13 -8.33
C SER A 89 -21.44 9.63 -8.04
N ASN A 90 -21.92 8.80 -8.95
CA ASN A 90 -21.97 7.34 -8.79
C ASN A 90 -20.89 6.67 -9.63
N ARG A 91 -19.62 7.02 -9.40
CA ARG A 91 -18.49 6.55 -10.21
C ARG A 91 -18.33 5.02 -10.20
N LEU A 92 -18.54 4.38 -9.04
CA LEU A 92 -18.32 2.93 -8.91
C LEU A 92 -19.21 2.13 -9.89
N PHE A 93 -20.51 2.36 -9.86
CA PHE A 93 -21.46 1.62 -10.69
C PHE A 93 -21.59 2.16 -12.12
N ALA A 94 -21.52 3.50 -12.29
CA ALA A 94 -21.70 4.12 -13.59
C ALA A 94 -20.44 4.11 -14.45
N TYR A 95 -19.26 3.97 -13.84
CA TYR A 95 -18.01 4.16 -14.57
C TYR A 95 -16.99 3.04 -14.30
N PHE A 96 -16.64 2.74 -13.05
CA PHE A 96 -15.57 1.79 -12.73
C PHE A 96 -15.94 0.36 -13.13
N PHE A 97 -17.07 -0.14 -12.67
CA PHE A 97 -17.50 -1.50 -13.01
C PHE A 97 -17.69 -1.72 -14.51
N PRO A 98 -18.31 -0.81 -15.28
CA PRO A 98 -18.37 -0.94 -16.74
C PRO A 98 -17.00 -0.95 -17.42
N LEU A 99 -16.03 -0.13 -16.99
CA LEU A 99 -14.66 -0.15 -17.50
C LEU A 99 -13.99 -1.48 -17.21
N GLU A 100 -14.08 -1.96 -15.98
CA GLU A 100 -13.49 -3.23 -15.59
C GLU A 100 -14.09 -4.41 -16.34
N ALA A 101 -15.41 -4.45 -16.48
CA ALA A 101 -16.10 -5.52 -17.19
C ALA A 101 -15.72 -5.59 -18.66
N GLU A 102 -15.53 -4.44 -19.31
CA GLU A 102 -15.26 -4.36 -20.74
C GLU A 102 -13.77 -4.46 -21.07
N LYS A 103 -12.90 -3.87 -20.26
CA LYS A 103 -11.50 -3.64 -20.63
C LYS A 103 -10.48 -4.50 -19.89
N LEU A 104 -10.82 -5.06 -18.74
CA LEU A 104 -9.86 -5.88 -18.01
C LEU A 104 -9.57 -7.19 -18.74
N SER A 105 -8.31 -7.55 -18.82
CA SER A 105 -7.81 -8.81 -19.33
C SER A 105 -6.54 -9.19 -18.56
N ARG A 106 -6.08 -10.41 -18.70
CA ARG A 106 -4.79 -10.84 -18.14
C ARG A 106 -3.66 -9.94 -18.61
N GLU A 107 -3.61 -9.65 -19.91
CA GLU A 107 -2.59 -8.81 -20.52
C GLU A 107 -2.63 -7.38 -19.97
N LEU A 108 -3.82 -6.76 -19.88
CA LEU A 108 -3.95 -5.41 -19.32
C LEU A 108 -3.51 -5.36 -17.86
N ILE A 109 -3.94 -6.31 -17.05
CA ILE A 109 -3.57 -6.39 -15.63
C ILE A 109 -2.05 -6.55 -15.48
N TYR A 110 -1.43 -7.41 -16.26
CA TYR A 110 0.02 -7.58 -16.27
C TYR A 110 0.74 -6.27 -16.61
N ASN A 111 0.39 -5.65 -17.73
CA ASN A 111 1.06 -4.43 -18.20
C ASN A 111 0.82 -3.25 -17.27
N ALA A 112 -0.40 -3.08 -16.77
CA ALA A 112 -0.75 -2.02 -15.84
C ALA A 112 -0.04 -2.21 -14.49
N THR A 113 0.04 -3.44 -13.99
CA THR A 113 0.78 -3.75 -12.76
C THR A 113 2.27 -3.45 -12.91
N LYS A 114 2.84 -3.77 -14.07
CA LYS A 114 4.26 -3.48 -14.33
C LYS A 114 4.52 -1.97 -14.34
N LEU A 115 3.69 -1.20 -15.04
CA LEU A 115 3.75 0.26 -15.02
C LEU A 115 3.62 0.81 -13.59
N GLY A 116 2.60 0.36 -12.86
CA GLY A 116 2.36 0.79 -11.49
C GLY A 116 3.49 0.41 -10.53
N SER A 117 4.06 -0.78 -10.69
CA SER A 117 5.19 -1.23 -9.87
C SER A 117 6.46 -0.40 -10.12
N ILE A 118 6.69 0.04 -11.36
CA ILE A 118 7.76 0.98 -11.67
C ILE A 118 7.53 2.31 -10.93
N GLU A 119 6.31 2.85 -10.97
CA GLU A 119 5.99 4.10 -10.28
C GLU A 119 6.12 3.94 -8.75
N LEU A 120 5.70 2.83 -8.18
CA LEU A 120 5.89 2.52 -6.76
C LEU A 120 7.38 2.54 -6.39
N ALA A 121 8.21 1.84 -7.15
CA ALA A 121 9.66 1.81 -6.93
C ALA A 121 10.28 3.21 -7.04
N GLN A 122 9.88 3.98 -8.04
CA GLN A 122 10.36 5.35 -8.25
C GLN A 122 9.91 6.32 -7.17
N SER A 123 8.90 5.98 -6.41
CA SER A 123 8.35 6.80 -5.32
C SER A 123 8.69 6.28 -3.92
N GLY A 124 9.55 5.26 -3.83
CA GLY A 124 10.05 4.76 -2.55
C GLY A 124 9.12 3.80 -1.82
N VAL A 125 8.12 3.24 -2.51
CA VAL A 125 7.28 2.17 -1.96
C VAL A 125 7.92 0.83 -2.27
N THR A 126 8.23 0.06 -1.24
CA THR A 126 8.88 -1.25 -1.37
C THR A 126 7.91 -2.41 -1.16
N THR A 127 6.83 -2.17 -0.43
CA THR A 127 5.74 -3.14 -0.18
C THR A 127 4.40 -2.48 -0.45
N TYR A 128 3.52 -3.18 -1.16
CA TYR A 128 2.13 -2.76 -1.30
C TYR A 128 1.16 -3.91 -1.07
N ALA A 129 -0.04 -3.59 -0.60
CA ALA A 129 -1.15 -4.52 -0.50
C ALA A 129 -2.21 -4.17 -1.54
N ASP A 130 -2.76 -5.17 -2.20
CA ASP A 130 -3.68 -4.98 -3.31
C ASP A 130 -4.85 -5.94 -3.26
N MET A 131 -5.99 -5.48 -3.74
CA MET A 131 -7.23 -6.23 -3.90
C MET A 131 -7.68 -6.04 -5.35
N TYR A 132 -7.56 -7.07 -6.16
CA TYR A 132 -7.98 -6.96 -7.56
C TYR A 132 -8.21 -8.34 -8.19
N TYR A 133 -8.02 -8.46 -9.49
CA TYR A 133 -8.27 -9.66 -10.29
C TYR A 133 -6.98 -10.16 -10.94
N HIS A 134 -6.96 -11.43 -11.34
CA HIS A 134 -5.79 -12.06 -11.97
C HIS A 134 -4.50 -11.84 -11.18
N MET A 135 -4.54 -12.20 -9.90
CA MET A 135 -3.42 -11.96 -8.99
C MET A 135 -2.12 -12.66 -9.42
N ASP A 136 -2.19 -13.76 -10.14
CA ASP A 136 -1.03 -14.41 -10.73
C ASP A 136 -0.31 -13.52 -11.75
N GLU A 137 -1.05 -12.73 -12.54
CA GLU A 137 -0.46 -11.76 -13.47
C GLU A 137 0.14 -10.57 -12.71
N MET A 138 -0.52 -10.11 -11.65
CA MET A 138 0.02 -9.07 -10.79
C MET A 138 1.30 -9.52 -10.10
N ALA A 139 1.32 -10.75 -9.57
CA ALA A 139 2.51 -11.32 -8.92
C ALA A 139 3.69 -11.37 -9.88
N LYS A 140 3.47 -11.83 -11.10
CA LYS A 140 4.50 -11.92 -12.15
C LYS A 140 5.12 -10.55 -12.43
N ALA A 141 4.29 -9.54 -12.70
CA ALA A 141 4.77 -8.20 -13.03
C ALA A 141 5.49 -7.55 -11.83
N THR A 142 4.95 -7.70 -10.61
CA THR A 142 5.53 -7.19 -9.38
C THR A 142 6.91 -7.78 -9.12
N LYS A 143 7.07 -9.07 -9.30
CA LYS A 143 8.36 -9.77 -9.12
C LYS A 143 9.40 -9.37 -10.18
N GLU A 144 8.97 -9.14 -11.42
CA GLU A 144 9.86 -8.66 -12.48
C GLU A 144 10.45 -7.28 -12.14
N VAL A 145 9.66 -6.40 -11.55
CA VAL A 145 10.14 -5.11 -11.04
C VAL A 145 10.94 -5.30 -9.75
N GLY A 146 10.57 -6.24 -8.91
CA GLY A 146 11.30 -6.61 -7.70
C GLY A 146 10.71 -6.06 -6.41
N LEU A 147 9.42 -5.75 -6.36
CA LEU A 147 8.74 -5.28 -5.16
C LEU A 147 8.17 -6.43 -4.33
N ARG A 148 7.93 -6.15 -3.06
CA ARG A 148 7.19 -7.00 -2.13
C ARG A 148 5.71 -6.64 -2.16
N ALA A 149 4.83 -7.64 -2.12
CA ALA A 149 3.40 -7.37 -2.15
C ALA A 149 2.57 -8.40 -1.38
N VAL A 150 1.46 -7.94 -0.82
CA VAL A 150 0.35 -8.77 -0.33
C VAL A 150 -0.76 -8.65 -1.36
N LEU A 151 -1.07 -9.73 -2.05
CA LEU A 151 -2.00 -9.74 -3.18
C LEU A 151 -3.24 -10.57 -2.86
N GLY A 152 -4.38 -9.91 -2.74
CA GLY A 152 -5.67 -10.50 -2.44
C GLY A 152 -6.55 -10.64 -3.67
N GLU A 153 -6.95 -11.87 -3.99
CA GLU A 153 -7.91 -12.12 -5.06
C GLU A 153 -9.31 -11.71 -4.61
N THR A 154 -9.95 -10.85 -5.39
CA THR A 154 -11.26 -10.30 -5.07
C THR A 154 -12.34 -11.40 -5.06
N VAL A 155 -13.14 -11.43 -4.00
CA VAL A 155 -14.33 -12.28 -3.88
C VAL A 155 -15.56 -11.39 -3.77
N ILE A 156 -16.51 -11.59 -4.67
CA ILE A 156 -17.69 -10.74 -4.78
C ILE A 156 -18.90 -11.57 -5.29
N LYS A 157 -20.10 -11.12 -4.97
CA LYS A 157 -21.37 -11.84 -5.22
C LYS A 157 -21.83 -11.95 -6.67
N PHE A 158 -21.11 -11.34 -7.60
CA PHE A 158 -21.43 -11.37 -9.03
C PHE A 158 -20.24 -11.83 -9.86
N PRO A 159 -20.46 -12.29 -11.12
CA PRO A 159 -19.38 -12.66 -12.02
C PRO A 159 -18.43 -11.49 -12.29
N VAL A 160 -17.15 -11.78 -12.37
CA VAL A 160 -16.07 -10.81 -12.65
C VAL A 160 -15.13 -11.34 -13.72
N VAL A 161 -14.17 -10.54 -14.13
CA VAL A 161 -13.29 -10.83 -15.27
C VAL A 161 -12.56 -12.18 -15.18
N ASP A 162 -12.19 -12.61 -13.99
CA ASP A 162 -11.45 -13.87 -13.76
C ASP A 162 -12.28 -14.97 -13.11
N ALA A 163 -13.58 -14.72 -12.88
CA ALA A 163 -14.48 -15.71 -12.28
C ALA A 163 -15.90 -15.57 -12.86
N LYS A 164 -16.30 -16.54 -13.67
CA LYS A 164 -17.60 -16.54 -14.36
C LYS A 164 -18.78 -16.75 -13.41
N GLU A 165 -18.54 -17.43 -12.29
CA GLU A 165 -19.56 -17.70 -11.28
C GLU A 165 -19.46 -16.71 -10.12
N PRO A 166 -20.59 -16.34 -9.49
CA PRO A 166 -20.54 -15.56 -8.25
C PRO A 166 -19.64 -16.23 -7.22
N TYR A 167 -18.84 -15.42 -6.53
CA TYR A 167 -17.85 -15.88 -5.54
C TYR A 167 -16.75 -16.81 -6.09
N GLY A 168 -16.57 -16.88 -7.40
CA GLY A 168 -15.54 -17.71 -8.03
C GLY A 168 -14.11 -17.32 -7.65
N GLY A 169 -13.93 -16.12 -7.09
CA GLY A 169 -12.64 -15.66 -6.55
C GLY A 169 -12.10 -16.52 -5.41
N ILE A 170 -12.97 -17.26 -4.69
CA ILE A 170 -12.52 -18.18 -3.63
C ILE A 170 -11.65 -19.31 -4.20
N GLU A 171 -12.11 -19.97 -5.28
CA GLU A 171 -11.33 -21.01 -5.95
C GLU A 171 -10.09 -20.43 -6.66
N TYR A 172 -10.22 -19.25 -7.26
CA TYR A 172 -9.09 -18.57 -7.88
C TYR A 172 -7.99 -18.26 -6.85
N ALA A 173 -8.37 -17.70 -5.71
CA ALA A 173 -7.45 -17.41 -4.61
C ALA A 173 -6.77 -18.68 -4.09
N LYS A 174 -7.48 -19.78 -3.99
CA LYS A 174 -6.91 -21.06 -3.56
C LYS A 174 -5.78 -21.55 -4.47
N GLY A 175 -5.99 -21.49 -5.78
CA GLY A 175 -4.93 -21.80 -6.77
C GLY A 175 -3.75 -20.84 -6.68
N PHE A 176 -4.03 -19.56 -6.50
CA PHE A 176 -3.01 -18.54 -6.32
C PHE A 176 -2.20 -18.76 -5.04
N ILE A 177 -2.84 -19.09 -3.92
CA ILE A 177 -2.17 -19.42 -2.65
C ILE A 177 -1.24 -20.61 -2.83
N GLU A 178 -1.69 -21.67 -3.47
CA GLU A 178 -0.86 -22.86 -3.74
C GLU A 178 0.39 -22.51 -4.56
N GLN A 179 0.27 -21.60 -5.51
CA GLN A 179 1.38 -21.17 -6.36
C GLN A 179 2.40 -20.32 -5.61
N TYR A 180 1.96 -19.43 -4.70
CA TYR A 180 2.81 -18.39 -4.11
C TYR A 180 3.01 -18.50 -2.59
N LYS A 181 2.48 -19.50 -1.92
CA LYS A 181 2.55 -19.65 -0.45
C LYS A 181 3.96 -19.63 0.15
N ASN A 182 4.99 -19.93 -0.63
CA ASN A 182 6.38 -19.95 -0.19
C ASN A 182 7.24 -18.92 -0.94
N ASP A 183 6.61 -17.96 -1.62
CA ASP A 183 7.34 -16.95 -2.38
C ASP A 183 8.02 -15.93 -1.46
N GLU A 184 9.22 -15.47 -1.84
CA GLU A 184 10.01 -14.51 -1.07
C GLU A 184 9.38 -13.12 -1.03
N LEU A 185 8.70 -12.71 -2.12
CA LEU A 185 8.20 -11.35 -2.30
C LEU A 185 6.67 -11.26 -2.19
N ILE A 186 5.97 -12.32 -2.60
CA ILE A 186 4.51 -12.31 -2.71
C ILE A 186 3.87 -13.08 -1.57
N THR A 187 2.98 -12.40 -0.84
CA THR A 187 2.08 -13.01 0.14
C THR A 187 0.68 -13.04 -0.47
N PRO A 188 0.14 -14.21 -0.80
CA PRO A 188 -1.23 -14.31 -1.30
C PRO A 188 -2.24 -14.08 -0.18
N ALA A 189 -3.44 -13.58 -0.54
CA ALA A 189 -4.50 -13.26 0.40
C ALA A 189 -5.88 -13.48 -0.25
N TYR A 190 -6.91 -13.55 0.58
CA TYR A 190 -8.30 -13.41 0.15
C TYR A 190 -8.72 -11.94 0.25
N ALA A 191 -9.51 -11.48 -0.70
CA ALA A 191 -10.01 -10.12 -0.70
C ALA A 191 -11.54 -10.08 -0.91
N PRO A 192 -12.33 -10.45 0.10
CA PRO A 192 -13.76 -10.19 0.05
C PRO A 192 -13.97 -8.68 -0.09
N HIS A 193 -14.72 -8.28 -1.12
CA HIS A 193 -14.81 -6.86 -1.48
C HIS A 193 -15.31 -5.98 -0.31
N ALA A 194 -16.46 -6.31 0.24
CA ALA A 194 -17.06 -5.61 1.38
C ALA A 194 -18.18 -6.47 2.00
N VAL A 195 -18.63 -6.12 3.21
CA VAL A 195 -19.72 -6.84 3.88
C VAL A 195 -21.06 -6.76 3.13
N TYR A 196 -21.24 -5.74 2.31
CA TYR A 196 -22.47 -5.56 1.51
C TYR A 196 -22.42 -6.21 0.12
N THR A 197 -21.29 -6.78 -0.27
CA THR A 197 -21.09 -7.46 -1.56
C THR A 197 -20.70 -8.92 -1.42
N VAL A 198 -20.58 -9.42 -0.19
CA VAL A 198 -20.24 -10.81 0.12
C VAL A 198 -21.19 -11.30 1.21
N SER A 199 -21.86 -12.43 0.98
CA SER A 199 -22.81 -13.00 1.93
C SER A 199 -22.11 -13.46 3.22
N LYS A 200 -22.90 -13.57 4.30
CA LYS A 200 -22.44 -14.06 5.60
C LYS A 200 -21.73 -15.42 5.49
N ASP A 201 -22.36 -16.37 4.81
CA ASP A 201 -21.80 -17.71 4.66
C ASP A 201 -20.46 -17.70 3.92
N LYS A 202 -20.33 -16.85 2.90
CA LYS A 202 -19.09 -16.71 2.14
C LYS A 202 -18.00 -15.99 2.93
N LEU A 203 -18.35 -14.99 3.72
CA LEU A 203 -17.39 -14.35 4.64
C LEU A 203 -16.86 -15.37 5.67
N GLN A 204 -17.73 -16.21 6.22
CA GLN A 204 -17.35 -17.26 7.17
C GLN A 204 -16.47 -18.34 6.50
N GLU A 205 -16.78 -18.71 5.27
CA GLU A 205 -15.96 -19.64 4.48
C GLU A 205 -14.57 -19.07 4.25
N ILE A 206 -14.45 -17.80 3.85
CA ILE A 206 -13.18 -17.11 3.64
C ILE A 206 -12.38 -17.04 4.94
N ASN A 207 -13.02 -16.72 6.06
CA ASN A 207 -12.35 -16.69 7.36
C ASN A 207 -11.74 -18.05 7.72
N LYS A 208 -12.49 -19.12 7.51
CA LYS A 208 -12.03 -20.49 7.74
C LYS A 208 -10.85 -20.86 6.84
N LEU A 209 -10.93 -20.51 5.55
CA LEU A 209 -9.85 -20.78 4.59
C LEU A 209 -8.60 -19.93 4.90
N SER A 210 -8.79 -18.70 5.30
CA SER A 210 -7.70 -17.81 5.75
C SER A 210 -6.95 -18.44 6.93
N ALA A 211 -7.65 -18.99 7.91
CA ALA A 211 -7.04 -19.69 9.03
C ALA A 211 -6.32 -20.97 8.59
N GLN A 212 -6.93 -21.73 7.68
CA GLN A 212 -6.37 -22.99 7.17
C GLN A 212 -5.05 -22.76 6.42
N TYR A 213 -5.00 -21.75 5.57
CA TYR A 213 -3.82 -21.44 4.75
C TYR A 213 -2.88 -20.42 5.41
N ASP A 214 -3.26 -19.84 6.54
CA ASP A 214 -2.54 -18.78 7.24
C ASP A 214 -2.22 -17.61 6.32
N VAL A 215 -3.25 -17.03 5.72
CA VAL A 215 -3.15 -15.89 4.79
C VAL A 215 -4.04 -14.73 5.23
N PRO A 216 -3.67 -13.49 4.89
CA PRO A 216 -4.48 -12.31 5.23
C PRO A 216 -5.84 -12.31 4.52
N VAL A 217 -6.76 -11.54 5.09
CA VAL A 217 -8.04 -11.16 4.49
C VAL A 217 -8.08 -9.64 4.36
N LEU A 218 -8.16 -9.15 3.14
CA LEU A 218 -8.23 -7.72 2.83
C LEU A 218 -9.68 -7.37 2.49
N ILE A 219 -10.22 -6.32 3.10
CA ILE A 219 -11.64 -5.97 2.92
C ILE A 219 -11.86 -4.46 3.09
N HIS A 220 -12.76 -3.88 2.29
CA HIS A 220 -13.22 -2.50 2.47
C HIS A 220 -14.25 -2.45 3.60
N VAL A 221 -14.04 -1.59 4.60
CA VAL A 221 -14.93 -1.48 5.76
C VAL A 221 -15.13 -0.02 6.17
N ALA A 222 -16.37 0.35 6.39
CA ALA A 222 -16.76 1.67 6.91
C ALA A 222 -16.26 2.84 6.04
N GLU A 223 -16.25 2.66 4.73
CA GLU A 223 -15.94 3.71 3.76
C GLU A 223 -17.11 4.69 3.59
N PHE A 224 -18.33 4.16 3.51
CA PHE A 224 -19.53 4.94 3.28
C PHE A 224 -20.42 4.99 4.53
N PRO A 225 -21.15 6.11 4.76
CA PRO A 225 -21.93 6.27 5.99
C PRO A 225 -23.16 5.37 6.10
N ASN A 226 -23.55 4.71 5.02
CA ASN A 226 -24.78 3.90 4.95
C ASN A 226 -24.53 2.41 4.77
N GLU A 227 -23.32 1.93 5.00
CA GLU A 227 -23.00 0.50 4.86
C GLU A 227 -23.83 -0.38 5.82
N GLU A 228 -24.11 0.11 7.01
CA GLU A 228 -24.90 -0.60 8.01
C GLU A 228 -26.34 -0.89 7.57
N LYS A 229 -26.90 -0.09 6.68
CA LYS A 229 -28.28 -0.32 6.18
C LYS A 229 -28.43 -1.64 5.42
N ARG A 230 -27.33 -2.17 4.91
CA ARG A 230 -27.31 -3.39 4.10
C ARG A 230 -27.20 -4.67 4.93
N ILE A 231 -26.87 -4.54 6.22
CA ILE A 231 -26.65 -5.69 7.12
C ILE A 231 -27.66 -5.78 8.25
N LYS A 232 -28.53 -4.77 8.44
CA LYS A 232 -29.51 -4.70 9.54
C LYS A 232 -30.50 -5.83 9.57
N ASP A 233 -30.86 -6.38 8.41
CA ASP A 233 -31.85 -7.46 8.31
C ASP A 233 -31.25 -8.84 8.66
N GLU A 234 -29.92 -8.95 8.69
CA GLU A 234 -29.23 -10.21 8.94
C GLU A 234 -28.81 -10.40 10.41
N THR A 235 -28.49 -9.29 11.09
CA THR A 235 -27.99 -9.29 12.46
C THR A 235 -28.52 -8.08 13.23
N LYS A 236 -28.21 -8.03 14.56
CA LYS A 236 -28.50 -6.87 15.39
C LYS A 236 -27.40 -5.81 15.33
N ALA A 237 -26.34 -6.05 14.55
CA ALA A 237 -25.21 -5.15 14.44
C ALA A 237 -25.64 -3.78 13.90
N THR A 238 -25.01 -2.73 14.41
CA THR A 238 -25.25 -1.33 14.01
C THR A 238 -24.15 -0.78 13.12
N SER A 239 -23.07 -1.54 12.92
CA SER A 239 -21.95 -1.17 12.06
C SER A 239 -21.37 -2.38 11.32
N PRO A 240 -20.63 -2.15 10.23
CA PRO A 240 -19.90 -3.23 9.54
C PRO A 240 -18.91 -3.97 10.46
N VAL A 241 -18.21 -3.27 11.35
CA VAL A 241 -17.25 -3.90 12.27
C VAL A 241 -17.97 -4.78 13.29
N GLU A 242 -19.06 -4.29 13.91
CA GLU A 242 -19.89 -5.10 14.80
C GLU A 242 -20.46 -6.33 14.10
N TYR A 243 -20.88 -6.16 12.85
CA TYR A 243 -21.36 -7.27 12.02
C TYR A 243 -20.27 -8.34 11.84
N MET A 244 -19.06 -7.93 11.46
CA MET A 244 -17.96 -8.86 11.28
C MET A 244 -17.60 -9.60 12.57
N ASP A 245 -17.62 -8.90 13.69
CA ASP A 245 -17.39 -9.50 15.01
C ASP A 245 -18.51 -10.51 15.36
N GLU A 246 -19.76 -10.13 15.17
CA GLU A 246 -20.93 -10.97 15.49
C GLU A 246 -20.97 -12.27 14.67
N ILE A 247 -20.60 -12.21 13.39
CA ILE A 247 -20.56 -13.41 12.54
C ILE A 247 -19.25 -14.21 12.62
N GLY A 248 -18.29 -13.75 13.44
CA GLY A 248 -17.06 -14.47 13.74
C GLY A 248 -15.96 -14.36 12.67
N VAL A 249 -15.93 -13.26 11.90
CA VAL A 249 -14.96 -13.09 10.82
C VAL A 249 -13.97 -11.95 11.07
N LEU A 250 -13.92 -11.40 12.27
CA LEU A 250 -12.99 -10.35 12.65
C LEU A 250 -11.86 -10.92 13.52
N ASP A 251 -10.69 -11.07 12.97
CA ASP A 251 -9.51 -11.59 13.64
C ASP A 251 -8.23 -10.90 13.18
N GLU A 252 -7.07 -11.37 13.66
CA GLU A 252 -5.76 -10.78 13.39
C GLU A 252 -5.32 -10.87 11.92
N ARG A 253 -5.96 -11.71 11.10
CA ARG A 253 -5.62 -11.82 9.67
C ARG A 253 -6.32 -10.76 8.84
N VAL A 254 -7.31 -10.06 9.40
CA VAL A 254 -8.09 -9.05 8.69
C VAL A 254 -7.34 -7.74 8.63
N VAL A 255 -7.29 -7.16 7.42
CA VAL A 255 -6.83 -5.79 7.18
C VAL A 255 -7.99 -5.04 6.55
N ILE A 256 -8.50 -4.03 7.23
CA ILE A 256 -9.58 -3.20 6.70
C ILE A 256 -9.01 -1.99 5.97
N ALA A 257 -9.62 -1.66 4.84
CA ALA A 257 -9.34 -0.43 4.12
C ALA A 257 -10.39 0.64 4.46
N HIS A 258 -9.93 1.86 4.57
CA HIS A 258 -10.68 3.08 4.87
C HIS A 258 -10.98 3.27 6.35
N GLY A 259 -11.91 2.54 6.95
CA GLY A 259 -12.24 2.74 8.37
C GLY A 259 -12.61 4.17 8.72
N ILE A 260 -13.47 4.81 7.90
CA ILE A 260 -13.81 6.23 8.06
C ILE A 260 -14.88 6.39 9.15
N HIS A 261 -15.97 5.64 9.03
CA HIS A 261 -17.14 5.78 9.89
C HIS A 261 -17.11 4.75 11.01
N LEU A 262 -16.07 4.82 11.85
CA LEU A 262 -15.86 3.93 12.99
C LEU A 262 -16.31 4.61 14.28
N SER A 263 -17.17 3.93 15.04
CA SER A 263 -17.49 4.31 16.41
C SER A 263 -16.34 3.98 17.36
N GLU A 264 -16.42 4.45 18.60
CA GLU A 264 -15.46 4.03 19.65
C GLU A 264 -15.51 2.52 19.88
N ASN A 265 -16.71 1.92 19.84
CA ASN A 265 -16.88 0.48 19.97
C ASN A 265 -16.23 -0.27 18.80
N ASP A 266 -16.39 0.24 17.58
CA ASP A 266 -15.73 -0.34 16.40
C ASP A 266 -14.21 -0.37 16.57
N GLN A 267 -13.63 0.72 17.06
CA GLN A 267 -12.20 0.82 17.31
C GLN A 267 -11.74 -0.17 18.39
N LYS A 268 -12.53 -0.36 19.45
CA LYS A 268 -12.26 -1.37 20.48
C LYS A 268 -12.27 -2.80 19.91
N LEU A 269 -13.26 -3.12 19.10
CA LEU A 269 -13.37 -4.43 18.47
C LEU A 269 -12.19 -4.72 17.53
N LEU A 270 -11.80 -3.73 16.74
CA LEU A 270 -10.63 -3.84 15.85
C LEU A 270 -9.34 -4.04 16.65
N LYS A 271 -9.17 -3.32 17.74
CA LYS A 271 -8.01 -3.47 18.62
C LYS A 271 -7.97 -4.84 19.31
N GLN A 272 -9.09 -5.31 19.81
CA GLN A 272 -9.20 -6.64 20.45
C GLN A 272 -8.90 -7.76 19.44
N ALA A 273 -9.34 -7.60 18.21
CA ALA A 273 -9.06 -8.55 17.13
C ALA A 273 -7.61 -8.47 16.63
N ASP A 274 -6.86 -7.45 16.99
CA ASP A 274 -5.53 -7.17 16.48
C ASP A 274 -5.51 -7.03 14.95
N ALA A 275 -6.58 -6.48 14.38
CA ALA A 275 -6.75 -6.28 12.94
C ALA A 275 -5.94 -5.09 12.43
N GLY A 276 -5.52 -5.15 11.18
CA GLY A 276 -4.83 -4.05 10.50
C GLY A 276 -5.81 -3.05 9.89
N ILE A 277 -5.37 -1.81 9.76
CA ILE A 277 -6.14 -0.71 9.16
C ILE A 277 -5.28 0.02 8.16
N SER A 278 -5.80 0.26 6.95
CA SER A 278 -5.21 1.16 5.98
C SER A 278 -5.96 2.49 5.95
N TYR A 279 -5.30 3.55 6.40
CA TYR A 279 -5.79 4.91 6.35
C TYR A 279 -5.45 5.50 4.98
N ASN A 280 -6.47 5.94 4.22
CA ASN A 280 -6.35 6.35 2.81
C ASN A 280 -6.79 7.82 2.63
N PRO A 281 -6.06 8.80 3.21
CA PRO A 281 -6.56 10.17 3.33
C PRO A 281 -6.77 10.89 1.99
N MET A 282 -5.92 10.66 1.00
CA MET A 282 -6.07 11.31 -0.31
C MET A 282 -7.33 10.83 -1.03
N ALA A 283 -7.57 9.52 -1.07
CA ALA A 283 -8.75 8.94 -1.71
C ALA A 283 -10.03 9.39 -1.00
N ASN A 284 -10.01 9.37 0.34
CA ASN A 284 -11.15 9.75 1.15
C ASN A 284 -11.49 11.24 1.01
N ALA A 285 -10.47 12.10 0.94
CA ALA A 285 -10.65 13.54 0.70
C ALA A 285 -11.20 13.81 -0.70
N LYS A 286 -10.62 13.20 -1.73
CA LYS A 286 -11.08 13.36 -3.12
C LYS A 286 -12.50 12.83 -3.32
N GLY A 287 -12.82 11.68 -2.74
CA GLY A 287 -14.15 11.08 -2.80
C GLY A 287 -15.17 11.75 -1.88
N ALA A 288 -14.72 12.69 -1.04
CA ALA A 288 -15.57 13.39 -0.06
C ALA A 288 -16.32 12.42 0.87
N THR A 289 -15.68 11.29 1.23
CA THR A 289 -16.28 10.24 2.05
C THR A 289 -16.10 10.47 3.54
N GLY A 290 -15.16 11.32 3.94
CA GLY A 290 -14.93 11.69 5.32
C GLY A 290 -13.47 11.56 5.76
N ILE A 291 -13.23 11.74 7.05
CA ILE A 291 -11.91 11.65 7.67
C ILE A 291 -11.92 10.52 8.70
N ALA A 292 -11.11 9.49 8.47
CA ALA A 292 -10.99 8.37 9.39
C ALA A 292 -10.43 8.82 10.76
N PRO A 293 -10.79 8.15 11.88
CA PRO A 293 -10.24 8.45 13.21
C PRO A 293 -8.81 7.89 13.38
N ALA A 294 -7.92 8.26 12.46
CA ALA A 294 -6.56 7.72 12.41
C ALA A 294 -5.70 8.14 13.60
N TRP A 295 -5.85 9.39 14.06
CA TRP A 295 -5.14 9.87 15.24
C TRP A 295 -5.52 9.07 16.49
N GLU A 296 -6.82 8.84 16.69
CA GLU A 296 -7.33 8.06 17.82
C GLU A 296 -6.79 6.63 17.80
N MET A 297 -6.79 6.00 16.63
CA MET A 297 -6.28 4.63 16.46
C MET A 297 -4.75 4.56 16.62
N TYR A 298 -4.02 5.53 16.09
CA TYR A 298 -2.58 5.63 16.29
C TYR A 298 -2.21 5.76 17.77
N ARG A 299 -2.89 6.65 18.50
CA ARG A 299 -2.67 6.85 19.94
C ARG A 299 -3.03 5.62 20.77
N ALA A 300 -3.95 4.81 20.30
CA ALA A 300 -4.33 3.56 20.94
C ALA A 300 -3.37 2.41 20.63
N ASP A 301 -2.27 2.69 19.93
CA ASP A 301 -1.27 1.69 19.49
C ASP A 301 -1.90 0.56 18.67
N MET A 302 -2.81 0.93 17.78
CA MET A 302 -3.44 -0.01 16.84
C MET A 302 -2.55 -0.18 15.60
N ARG A 303 -2.79 -1.26 14.86
CA ARG A 303 -2.09 -1.59 13.62
C ARG A 303 -2.62 -0.73 12.48
N ILE A 304 -2.08 0.47 12.32
CA ILE A 304 -2.52 1.42 11.29
C ILE A 304 -1.37 1.84 10.39
N GLY A 305 -1.59 1.72 9.09
CA GLY A 305 -0.69 2.18 8.04
C GLY A 305 -1.39 3.14 7.07
N LEU A 306 -0.65 3.58 6.07
CA LEU A 306 -1.15 4.46 5.01
C LEU A 306 -1.38 3.69 3.72
N GLY A 307 -2.42 4.06 2.99
CA GLY A 307 -2.67 3.58 1.64
C GLY A 307 -3.12 4.71 0.71
N THR A 308 -3.12 4.42 -0.57
CA THR A 308 -3.54 5.39 -1.61
C THR A 308 -4.90 5.08 -2.20
N ASP A 309 -5.43 3.88 -1.94
CA ASP A 309 -6.51 3.33 -2.74
C ASP A 309 -6.07 3.24 -4.22
N GLY A 310 -6.97 2.90 -5.13
CA GLY A 310 -6.61 2.76 -6.54
C GLY A 310 -6.29 4.10 -7.22
N PRO A 311 -5.55 4.06 -8.34
CA PRO A 311 -5.20 5.25 -9.12
C PRO A 311 -6.38 5.98 -9.76
N MET A 312 -7.57 5.39 -9.78
CA MET A 312 -8.81 6.09 -10.13
C MET A 312 -9.40 6.86 -8.94
N SER A 313 -9.07 6.49 -7.72
CA SER A 313 -9.62 7.10 -6.50
C SER A 313 -8.81 8.30 -6.05
N SER A 314 -7.50 8.13 -5.84
CA SER A 314 -6.60 9.24 -5.45
C SER A 314 -5.76 9.78 -6.61
N ASN A 315 -5.72 9.09 -7.73
CA ASN A 315 -4.84 9.29 -8.88
C ASN A 315 -3.35 9.07 -8.58
N GLN A 316 -3.01 8.63 -7.38
CA GLN A 316 -1.64 8.39 -6.93
C GLN A 316 -1.47 6.96 -6.43
N VAL A 317 -0.25 6.46 -6.53
CA VAL A 317 0.14 5.19 -5.92
C VAL A 317 1.26 5.39 -4.91
N ASP A 318 1.86 6.57 -4.88
CA ASP A 318 2.98 6.90 -3.99
C ASP A 318 2.51 7.33 -2.60
N ILE A 319 3.27 6.94 -1.58
CA ILE A 319 3.01 7.32 -0.20
C ILE A 319 3.57 8.71 0.12
N MET A 320 4.58 9.19 -0.60
CA MET A 320 5.17 10.50 -0.35
C MET A 320 4.13 11.63 -0.38
N ARG A 321 3.26 11.64 -1.39
CA ARG A 321 2.17 12.64 -1.48
C ARG A 321 1.09 12.43 -0.43
N THR A 322 0.95 11.23 0.08
CA THR A 322 -0.03 10.89 1.12
C THR A 322 0.37 11.46 2.49
N LEU A 323 1.66 11.67 2.73
CA LEU A 323 2.18 12.05 4.05
C LEU A 323 1.55 13.33 4.61
N SER A 324 1.54 14.41 3.82
CA SER A 324 0.96 15.68 4.27
C SER A 324 -0.56 15.61 4.43
N TYR A 325 -1.26 14.85 3.57
CA TYR A 325 -2.69 14.59 3.73
C TYR A 325 -2.99 13.86 5.04
N ALA A 326 -2.20 12.84 5.35
CA ALA A 326 -2.36 12.06 6.59
C ALA A 326 -2.31 12.98 7.82
N ALA A 327 -1.31 13.87 7.87
CA ALA A 327 -1.18 14.84 8.98
C ALA A 327 -2.30 15.88 8.98
N ASN A 328 -2.49 16.55 7.84
CA ASN A 328 -3.33 17.76 7.78
C ASN A 328 -4.81 17.44 7.96
N MET A 329 -5.30 16.29 7.43
CA MET A 329 -6.69 15.89 7.63
C MET A 329 -7.01 15.65 9.11
N GLN A 330 -6.12 15.01 9.86
CA GLN A 330 -6.29 14.80 11.28
C GLN A 330 -6.27 16.10 12.07
N ARG A 331 -5.34 17.00 11.75
CA ARG A 331 -5.26 18.32 12.38
C ARG A 331 -6.52 19.14 12.16
N LEU A 332 -7.08 19.13 10.94
CA LEU A 332 -8.35 19.79 10.65
C LEU A 332 -9.50 19.16 11.42
N LYS A 333 -9.58 17.83 11.43
CA LYS A 333 -10.65 17.11 12.16
C LYS A 333 -10.67 17.46 13.64
N HIS A 334 -9.51 17.55 14.28
CA HIS A 334 -9.36 17.81 15.69
C HIS A 334 -9.20 19.31 16.03
N SER A 335 -9.09 20.19 15.04
CA SER A 335 -8.74 21.60 15.23
C SER A 335 -7.49 21.78 16.11
N ASP A 336 -6.51 20.90 15.90
CA ASP A 336 -5.30 20.82 16.72
C ASP A 336 -4.06 20.62 15.83
N ARG A 337 -3.19 21.62 15.77
CA ARG A 337 -1.96 21.57 14.98
C ARG A 337 -0.84 20.76 15.63
N THR A 338 -1.00 20.32 16.87
CA THR A 338 0.06 19.66 17.65
C THR A 338 0.08 18.14 17.47
N ILE A 339 -0.95 17.58 16.85
CA ILE A 339 -1.09 16.14 16.61
C ILE A 339 -0.50 15.74 15.26
N MET A 340 -0.28 14.46 15.05
CA MET A 340 0.25 13.89 13.79
C MET A 340 1.49 14.66 13.33
N ILE A 341 2.48 14.75 14.23
CA ILE A 341 3.76 15.38 13.87
C ILE A 341 4.48 14.54 12.81
N PRO A 342 5.40 15.14 12.04
CA PRO A 342 6.08 14.43 10.94
C PRO A 342 6.68 13.08 11.29
N GLU A 343 7.32 12.97 12.47
CA GLU A 343 7.86 11.70 12.97
C GLU A 343 6.81 10.58 13.04
N GLN A 344 5.62 10.91 13.54
CA GLN A 344 4.50 9.95 13.66
C GLN A 344 3.94 9.55 12.30
N VAL A 345 3.91 10.49 11.34
CA VAL A 345 3.46 10.22 9.98
C VAL A 345 4.42 9.27 9.28
N ILE A 346 5.72 9.48 9.41
CA ILE A 346 6.75 8.61 8.82
C ILE A 346 6.71 7.22 9.46
N GLU A 347 6.51 7.13 10.76
CA GLU A 347 6.29 5.83 11.42
C GLU A 347 5.09 5.10 10.81
N MET A 348 3.96 5.79 10.64
CA MET A 348 2.75 5.22 10.02
C MET A 348 2.99 4.76 8.58
N ALA A 349 3.80 5.50 7.81
CA ALA A 349 4.12 5.19 6.41
C ALA A 349 5.08 4.00 6.25
N THR A 350 5.76 3.60 7.30
CA THR A 350 6.80 2.55 7.31
C THR A 350 6.40 1.41 8.26
N LEU A 351 6.79 1.48 9.52
CA LEU A 351 6.48 0.46 10.52
C LEU A 351 4.97 0.27 10.73
N GLY A 352 4.20 1.34 10.69
CA GLY A 352 2.73 1.27 10.81
C GLY A 352 2.10 0.45 9.70
N GLY A 353 2.53 0.64 8.45
CA GLY A 353 2.10 -0.19 7.33
C GLY A 353 2.51 -1.65 7.48
N ALA A 354 3.72 -1.89 7.94
CA ALA A 354 4.20 -3.24 8.24
C ALA A 354 3.34 -3.89 9.34
N LYS A 355 3.02 -3.16 10.39
CA LYS A 355 2.13 -3.64 11.47
C LYS A 355 0.72 -3.95 10.95
N ALA A 356 0.17 -3.09 10.09
CA ALA A 356 -1.15 -3.32 9.50
C ALA A 356 -1.21 -4.64 8.72
N LEU A 357 -0.10 -5.02 8.07
CA LEU A 357 0.03 -6.26 7.31
C LEU A 357 0.60 -7.43 8.13
N HIS A 358 0.83 -7.26 9.42
CA HIS A 358 1.51 -8.24 10.30
C HIS A 358 2.89 -8.67 9.78
N MET A 359 3.65 -7.72 9.23
CA MET A 359 4.98 -7.92 8.67
C MET A 359 6.08 -7.16 9.43
N GLU A 360 5.78 -6.62 10.60
CA GLU A 360 6.71 -5.77 11.37
C GLU A 360 7.98 -6.49 11.82
N ASP A 361 7.94 -7.81 11.90
CA ASP A 361 9.13 -8.62 12.20
C ASP A 361 10.09 -8.71 11.01
N GLN A 362 9.62 -8.41 9.80
CA GLN A 362 10.37 -8.54 8.56
C GLN A 362 10.77 -7.21 7.94
N ILE A 363 9.89 -6.21 7.99
CA ILE A 363 10.06 -4.92 7.31
C ILE A 363 9.59 -3.75 8.20
N GLY A 364 9.74 -2.54 7.70
CA GLY A 364 9.17 -1.33 8.31
C GLY A 364 10.12 -0.55 9.19
N SER A 365 11.28 -1.12 9.52
CA SER A 365 12.36 -0.44 10.25
C SER A 365 13.72 -0.91 9.77
N LEU A 366 14.74 -0.10 9.99
CA LEU A 366 16.12 -0.47 9.67
C LEU A 366 16.79 -1.04 10.92
N GLU A 367 16.67 -2.34 11.06
CA GLU A 367 17.22 -3.10 12.19
C GLU A 367 17.87 -4.40 11.70
N ALA A 368 18.96 -4.79 12.33
CA ALA A 368 19.63 -6.05 12.01
C ALA A 368 18.65 -7.23 12.10
N GLY A 369 18.66 -8.10 11.11
CA GLY A 369 17.77 -9.26 10.99
C GLY A 369 16.50 -9.03 10.17
N LYS A 370 16.15 -7.78 9.86
CA LYS A 370 15.01 -7.48 8.99
C LYS A 370 15.43 -7.53 7.52
N LYS A 371 14.44 -7.69 6.64
CA LYS A 371 14.67 -7.64 5.20
C LYS A 371 15.20 -6.28 4.79
N ALA A 372 16.10 -6.27 3.83
CA ALA A 372 16.71 -5.05 3.32
C ALA A 372 15.76 -4.39 2.28
N ASP A 373 14.71 -3.78 2.81
CA ASP A 373 13.79 -2.92 2.08
C ASP A 373 14.10 -1.48 2.51
N ILE A 374 14.86 -0.77 1.66
CA ILE A 374 15.52 0.49 2.03
C ILE A 374 15.35 1.51 0.92
N VAL A 375 15.14 2.76 1.31
CA VAL A 375 15.02 3.89 0.39
C VAL A 375 16.02 4.97 0.77
N ILE A 376 16.67 5.54 -0.23
CA ILE A 376 17.54 6.71 -0.09
C ILE A 376 16.84 7.89 -0.74
N VAL A 377 16.64 8.95 0.04
CA VAL A 377 16.02 10.20 -0.39
C VAL A 377 17.14 11.27 -0.49
N GLU A 378 17.32 11.85 -1.68
CA GLU A 378 18.33 12.87 -1.87
C GLU A 378 17.96 14.18 -1.16
N THR A 379 18.95 14.92 -0.71
CA THR A 379 18.79 16.20 0.01
C THR A 379 19.47 17.37 -0.68
N GLN A 380 19.79 17.22 -1.97
CA GLN A 380 20.55 18.22 -2.73
C GLN A 380 19.69 19.17 -3.57
N SER A 381 18.45 18.77 -3.87
CA SER A 381 17.51 19.60 -4.63
C SER A 381 17.02 20.80 -3.83
N ALA A 382 16.62 21.85 -4.53
CA ALA A 382 16.20 23.11 -3.91
C ALA A 382 15.07 22.95 -2.89
N ASN A 383 14.08 22.09 -3.19
CA ASN A 383 12.96 21.82 -2.28
C ASN A 383 13.37 21.07 -1.01
N MET A 384 14.56 20.44 -1.01
CA MET A 384 15.06 19.67 0.13
C MET A 384 15.94 20.50 1.08
N MET A 385 16.18 21.76 0.76
CA MET A 385 17.02 22.65 1.56
C MET A 385 16.22 23.83 2.12
N PRO A 386 16.43 24.20 3.38
CA PRO A 386 17.26 23.51 4.37
C PRO A 386 16.59 22.25 4.92
N ASN A 387 17.41 21.33 5.41
CA ASN A 387 16.95 20.09 6.05
C ASN A 387 17.30 20.14 7.55
N TYR A 388 16.44 20.77 8.33
CA TYR A 388 16.65 20.90 9.79
C TYR A 388 16.11 19.70 10.56
N ASP A 389 15.03 19.13 10.04
CA ASP A 389 14.36 17.95 10.61
C ASP A 389 14.00 17.01 9.47
N PRO A 390 14.64 15.84 9.37
CA PRO A 390 14.42 14.93 8.25
C PRO A 390 12.97 14.46 8.12
N TYR A 391 12.27 14.34 9.23
CA TYR A 391 10.84 13.95 9.21
C TYR A 391 10.00 15.08 8.58
N ALA A 392 10.21 16.32 9.00
CA ALA A 392 9.50 17.47 8.43
C ALA A 392 9.84 17.65 6.95
N THR A 393 11.10 17.46 6.59
CA THR A 393 11.57 17.53 5.19
C THR A 393 10.83 16.48 4.34
N LEU A 394 10.72 15.26 4.81
CA LEU A 394 10.01 14.18 4.11
C LEU A 394 8.51 14.48 3.96
N VAL A 395 7.86 14.92 5.03
CA VAL A 395 6.39 15.12 5.03
C VAL A 395 5.96 16.35 4.25
N TYR A 396 6.71 17.45 4.35
CA TYR A 396 6.26 18.74 3.84
C TYR A 396 7.08 19.34 2.70
N GLN A 397 8.32 18.89 2.49
CA GLN A 397 9.20 19.46 1.46
C GLN A 397 9.43 18.50 0.29
N ALA A 398 9.64 17.22 0.58
CA ALA A 398 9.96 16.22 -0.42
C ALA A 398 8.79 15.90 -1.36
N ASN A 399 9.13 15.40 -2.52
CA ASN A 399 8.19 14.82 -3.47
C ASN A 399 8.80 13.52 -4.05
N PRO A 400 8.05 12.72 -4.82
CA PRO A 400 8.56 11.44 -5.32
C PRO A 400 9.85 11.52 -6.13
N SER A 401 10.12 12.64 -6.80
CA SER A 401 11.35 12.80 -7.59
C SER A 401 12.62 12.89 -6.74
N ASN A 402 12.49 13.09 -5.43
CA ASN A 402 13.61 13.09 -4.49
C ASN A 402 14.05 11.69 -4.06
N ILE A 403 13.30 10.66 -4.40
CA ILE A 403 13.71 9.27 -4.17
C ILE A 403 14.83 8.93 -5.14
N ASP A 404 16.03 8.72 -4.60
CA ASP A 404 17.22 8.42 -5.40
C ASP A 404 17.37 6.92 -5.67
N THR A 405 17.26 6.11 -4.63
CA THR A 405 17.55 4.67 -4.67
C THR A 405 16.48 3.90 -3.90
N THR A 406 16.06 2.80 -4.47
CA THR A 406 15.09 1.88 -3.87
C THR A 406 15.65 0.46 -3.89
N ILE A 407 15.72 -0.15 -2.71
CA ILE A 407 16.24 -1.50 -2.50
C ILE A 407 15.12 -2.34 -1.88
N VAL A 408 14.89 -3.52 -2.43
CA VAL A 408 13.90 -4.47 -1.93
C VAL A 408 14.55 -5.84 -1.79
N ASN A 409 14.39 -6.45 -0.65
CA ASN A 409 14.91 -7.80 -0.39
C ASN A 409 16.41 -7.90 -0.69
N GLY A 410 17.16 -6.83 -0.41
CA GLY A 410 18.60 -6.75 -0.66
C GLY A 410 18.99 -6.48 -2.12
N GLN A 411 18.02 -6.37 -3.03
CA GLN A 411 18.28 -6.12 -4.46
C GLN A 411 18.02 -4.66 -4.81
N ILE A 412 18.92 -4.06 -5.56
CA ILE A 412 18.75 -2.68 -6.03
C ILE A 412 17.74 -2.67 -7.17
N VAL A 413 16.56 -2.09 -6.93
CA VAL A 413 15.50 -1.94 -7.93
C VAL A 413 15.69 -0.67 -8.75
N MET A 414 16.08 0.41 -8.09
CA MET A 414 16.38 1.71 -8.71
C MET A 414 17.61 2.30 -8.01
N GLU A 415 18.55 2.83 -8.79
CA GLU A 415 19.72 3.56 -8.28
C GLU A 415 19.94 4.82 -9.09
N ASN A 416 20.16 5.96 -8.42
CA ASN A 416 20.29 7.28 -9.06
C ASN A 416 19.12 7.56 -10.04
N ARG A 417 17.92 7.22 -9.65
CA ARG A 417 16.69 7.35 -10.46
C ARG A 417 16.65 6.44 -11.71
N VAL A 418 17.60 5.54 -11.88
CA VAL A 418 17.64 4.60 -13.00
C VAL A 418 17.17 3.24 -12.55
N MET A 419 16.10 2.74 -13.15
CA MET A 419 15.59 1.39 -12.88
C MET A 419 16.63 0.34 -13.28
N GLN A 420 16.87 -0.61 -12.39
CA GLN A 420 17.90 -1.66 -12.59
C GLN A 420 17.28 -2.99 -13.03
N THR A 421 16.02 -3.21 -12.75
CA THR A 421 15.35 -4.51 -12.99
C THR A 421 14.56 -4.53 -14.29
N VAL A 422 13.94 -3.42 -14.64
CA VAL A 422 13.12 -3.24 -15.85
C VAL A 422 13.32 -1.83 -16.38
N GLN A 423 13.03 -1.64 -17.68
CA GLN A 423 13.08 -0.31 -18.30
C GLN A 423 11.68 0.15 -18.65
N LEU A 424 11.35 1.39 -18.35
CA LEU A 424 10.05 1.98 -18.69
C LEU A 424 9.78 1.92 -20.20
N ASP A 425 10.82 2.10 -21.02
CA ASP A 425 10.69 2.03 -22.48
C ASP A 425 10.18 0.67 -22.98
N ASP A 426 10.44 -0.41 -22.26
CA ASP A 426 9.99 -1.76 -22.63
C ASP A 426 8.46 -1.92 -22.57
N ILE A 427 7.77 -1.07 -21.84
CA ILE A 427 6.31 -1.14 -21.69
C ILE A 427 5.56 0.03 -22.35
N ARG A 428 6.27 1.03 -22.90
CA ARG A 428 5.62 2.22 -23.50
C ARG A 428 4.66 1.85 -24.63
N GLN A 429 5.04 0.93 -25.48
CA GLN A 429 4.16 0.47 -26.55
C GLN A 429 2.89 -0.17 -26.02
N SER A 430 2.98 -1.02 -25.02
CA SER A 430 1.81 -1.64 -24.37
C SER A 430 0.90 -0.61 -23.72
N VAL A 431 1.49 0.44 -23.11
CA VAL A 431 0.73 1.56 -22.53
C VAL A 431 -0.02 2.33 -23.60
N ASP A 432 0.65 2.67 -24.70
CA ASP A 432 0.04 3.38 -25.84
C ASP A 432 -1.13 2.58 -26.44
N GLU A 433 -0.97 1.26 -26.56
CA GLU A 433 -1.99 0.35 -27.08
C GLU A 433 -3.22 0.33 -26.17
N PHE A 434 -3.07 0.11 -24.87
CA PHE A 434 -4.24 0.08 -23.99
C PHE A 434 -4.86 1.48 -23.78
N GLU A 435 -4.06 2.54 -23.78
CA GLU A 435 -4.58 3.90 -23.72
C GLU A 435 -5.51 4.21 -24.89
N THR A 436 -5.07 3.86 -26.10
CA THR A 436 -5.87 4.04 -27.34
C THR A 436 -7.18 3.24 -27.27
N ASP A 437 -7.12 1.97 -26.85
CA ASP A 437 -8.29 1.09 -26.74
C ASP A 437 -9.29 1.59 -25.70
N ILE A 438 -8.82 1.99 -24.53
CA ILE A 438 -9.67 2.42 -23.41
C ILE A 438 -10.30 3.79 -23.69
N LYS A 439 -9.57 4.70 -24.34
CA LYS A 439 -9.99 6.09 -24.57
C LYS A 439 -11.34 6.19 -25.26
N ALA A 440 -11.56 5.41 -26.30
CA ALA A 440 -12.81 5.43 -27.05
C ALA A 440 -14.02 4.99 -26.21
N PHE A 441 -13.86 3.89 -25.47
CA PHE A 441 -14.90 3.38 -24.57
C PHE A 441 -15.19 4.34 -23.41
N ALA A 442 -14.16 4.89 -22.79
CA ALA A 442 -14.27 5.84 -21.70
C ALA A 442 -15.04 7.11 -22.11
N LYS A 443 -14.84 7.58 -23.33
CA LYS A 443 -15.56 8.75 -23.88
C LYS A 443 -17.06 8.50 -23.96
N GLU A 444 -17.48 7.31 -24.35
CA GLU A 444 -18.90 6.95 -24.42
C GLU A 444 -19.52 6.81 -23.01
N LEU A 445 -18.78 6.26 -22.07
CA LEU A 445 -19.22 6.18 -20.66
C LEU A 445 -19.42 7.58 -20.05
N SER A 446 -18.51 8.51 -20.29
CA SER A 446 -18.59 9.89 -19.80
C SER A 446 -19.85 10.59 -20.33
N LYS A 447 -20.15 10.44 -21.63
CA LYS A 447 -21.36 10.99 -22.24
C LYS A 447 -22.64 10.46 -21.58
N LYS A 448 -22.71 9.16 -21.29
CA LYS A 448 -23.86 8.52 -20.64
C LYS A 448 -24.03 9.01 -19.20
N ALA A 449 -22.94 9.12 -18.46
CA ALA A 449 -22.95 9.56 -17.06
C ALA A 449 -23.36 11.03 -16.92
N ILE A 450 -22.91 11.91 -17.82
CA ILE A 450 -23.29 13.34 -17.84
C ILE A 450 -24.77 13.50 -18.21
N LYS A 451 -25.28 12.73 -19.17
CA LYS A 451 -26.70 12.75 -19.53
C LYS A 451 -27.61 12.34 -18.37
N SER A 452 -27.23 11.33 -17.59
CA SER A 452 -28.03 10.91 -16.44
C SER A 452 -28.09 11.98 -15.35
N ARG A 453 -27.06 12.81 -15.21
CA ARG A 453 -27.03 13.94 -14.29
C ARG A 453 -27.99 15.06 -14.71
N SER A 454 -28.00 15.42 -16.00
CA SER A 454 -28.86 16.48 -16.51
C SER A 454 -30.37 16.15 -16.51
N LEU A 455 -30.72 14.89 -16.27
CA LEU A 455 -32.10 14.44 -16.12
C LEU A 455 -32.57 14.41 -14.66
N MET A 456 -31.64 14.61 -13.72
CA MET A 456 -31.90 14.65 -12.26
C MET A 456 -31.91 16.09 -11.70
N ASP A 457 -31.40 17.05 -12.44
CA ASP A 457 -31.51 18.51 -12.20
C ASP A 457 -32.79 19.10 -12.85
#